data_a66491186c8fd4ee7f4d8825408540be
#
_entry.id   a66491186c8fd4ee7f4d8825408540be
#
_cell.length_a   1.000
_cell.length_b   1.000
_cell.length_c   1.000
_cell.angle_alpha   90.00
_cell.angle_beta   90.00
_cell.angle_gamma   90.00
#
_symmetry.space_group_name_H-M   'P 1'
#
loop_
_entity.id
_entity.type
_entity.pdbx_description
1 polymer ?
#
loop_
_entity_poly.entity_id
_entity_poly.type
_entity_poly.pdbx_seq_one_letter_code
_entity_poly.pdbx_strand_id
1 'polypeptide(L)'
;SIGAWTQRCAHMKPNLANIFSPFQGTPVTAVDHVKYQYDGKLRSLWGVPQGMRQVGTDADGIQLRILAHEMKSEMYRDAILKGNKDDGTDIHNINREALGLPHVTRDMAKTFIYAFLLGAGDDMISSILQCTTAEAKQAVERFTHSIDGLSWLKNTHIPELWKANKGFLAIDGRLVKAPSQHHMLAGMLQSGEAIVMKRALVQSMPLIRRLGGQLLTFVHDEYQHQCKPSVAEQVGKIARYAIVEAGEYYSLFCPLAGQSNIGMNWKETH
;
A
#
# COMPACT_ATOMS: atom_id res chain seq x y z
N SER A 1 -2.35 -21.38 -10.78
CA SER A 1 -1.71 -20.32 -10.03
C SER A 1 -2.77 -19.45 -9.40
N ILE A 2 -2.79 -19.38 -8.09
CA ILE A 2 -3.80 -18.65 -7.33
C ILE A 2 -3.26 -17.25 -6.97
N GLY A 3 -2.67 -16.54 -7.91
CA GLY A 3 -2.10 -15.23 -7.63
C GLY A 3 -1.76 -14.42 -8.87
N ALA A 4 -1.57 -13.12 -8.66
CA ALA A 4 -1.03 -12.22 -9.66
C ALA A 4 0.45 -12.50 -9.90
N TRP A 5 1.01 -12.05 -11.03
CA TRP A 5 2.46 -12.14 -11.31
C TRP A 5 3.31 -11.41 -10.25
N THR A 6 2.74 -10.40 -9.58
CA THR A 6 3.32 -9.70 -8.44
C THR A 6 3.24 -10.47 -7.12
N GLN A 7 2.77 -11.71 -7.13
CA GLN A 7 2.61 -12.60 -5.98
C GLN A 7 1.48 -12.18 -5.01
N ARG A 8 0.71 -11.14 -5.30
CA ARG A 8 -0.50 -10.82 -4.53
C ARG A 8 -1.52 -11.95 -4.67
N CYS A 9 -2.33 -12.17 -3.63
CA CYS A 9 -3.47 -13.07 -3.71
C CYS A 9 -4.53 -12.52 -4.68
N ALA A 10 -5.10 -13.40 -5.49
CA ALA A 10 -6.25 -13.06 -6.31
C ALA A 10 -7.54 -13.55 -5.63
N HIS A 11 -8.55 -12.69 -5.61
CA HIS A 11 -9.87 -13.02 -5.09
C HIS A 11 -10.81 -13.34 -6.24
N MET A 12 -11.57 -14.45 -6.11
CA MET A 12 -12.53 -14.86 -7.12
C MET A 12 -13.82 -15.35 -6.46
N LYS A 13 -14.96 -14.84 -6.95
CA LYS A 13 -16.30 -15.30 -6.63
C LYS A 13 -16.64 -15.33 -5.12
N PRO A 14 -16.67 -14.20 -4.43
CA PRO A 14 -16.56 -12.82 -4.92
C PRO A 14 -15.12 -12.29 -4.94
N ASN A 15 -14.89 -11.25 -5.75
CA ASN A 15 -13.63 -10.51 -5.72
C ASN A 15 -13.67 -9.45 -4.63
N LEU A 16 -13.24 -9.82 -3.42
CA LEU A 16 -13.24 -8.93 -2.25
C LEU A 16 -12.29 -7.74 -2.42
N ALA A 17 -11.23 -7.88 -3.22
CA ALA A 17 -10.29 -6.79 -3.47
C ALA A 17 -10.91 -5.58 -4.21
N ASN A 18 -12.06 -5.77 -4.86
CA ASN A 18 -12.77 -4.71 -5.58
C ASN A 18 -13.96 -4.11 -4.80
N ILE A 19 -14.13 -4.48 -3.52
CA ILE A 19 -15.17 -3.89 -2.69
C ILE A 19 -14.70 -2.50 -2.24
N PHE A 20 -15.45 -1.47 -2.64
CA PHE A 20 -15.11 -0.08 -2.34
C PHE A 20 -14.99 0.17 -0.83
N SER A 21 -13.91 0.85 -0.45
CA SER A 21 -13.77 1.45 0.88
C SER A 21 -14.76 2.62 1.05
N PRO A 22 -15.03 3.05 2.29
CA PRO A 22 -15.73 4.30 2.54
C PRO A 22 -15.08 5.45 1.77
N PHE A 23 -15.91 6.28 1.12
CA PHE A 23 -15.43 7.41 0.36
C PHE A 23 -15.18 8.60 1.28
N GLN A 24 -14.02 9.24 1.14
CA GLN A 24 -13.67 10.45 1.88
C GLN A 24 -13.49 11.61 0.89
N GLY A 25 -14.19 12.71 1.12
CA GLY A 25 -14.08 13.92 0.31
C GLY A 25 -15.29 14.18 -0.59
N THR A 26 -15.13 15.07 -1.59
CA THR A 26 -16.16 15.41 -2.57
C THR A 26 -15.94 14.59 -3.84
N PRO A 27 -16.99 13.93 -4.38
CA PRO A 27 -16.86 13.18 -5.63
C PRO A 27 -16.54 14.12 -6.81
N VAL A 28 -15.52 13.77 -7.58
CA VAL A 28 -15.07 14.54 -8.75
C VAL A 28 -15.26 13.75 -10.04
N THR A 29 -15.03 12.43 -9.98
CA THR A 29 -15.15 11.52 -11.13
C THR A 29 -16.44 10.70 -11.07
N ALA A 30 -16.84 10.09 -12.19
CA ALA A 30 -17.98 9.16 -12.23
C ALA A 30 -17.76 7.96 -11.25
N VAL A 31 -16.51 7.50 -11.11
CA VAL A 31 -16.16 6.44 -10.15
C VAL A 31 -16.30 6.92 -8.71
N ASP A 32 -15.93 8.17 -8.42
CA ASP A 32 -16.08 8.75 -7.08
C ASP A 32 -17.56 8.89 -6.70
N HIS A 33 -18.42 9.31 -7.64
CA HIS A 33 -19.87 9.36 -7.40
C HIS A 33 -20.43 7.97 -7.05
N VAL A 34 -20.00 6.92 -7.74
CA VAL A 34 -20.40 5.54 -7.42
C VAL A 34 -19.90 5.13 -6.02
N LYS A 35 -18.63 5.42 -5.69
CA LYS A 35 -18.06 5.14 -4.37
C LYS A 35 -18.81 5.89 -3.26
N TYR A 36 -19.08 7.17 -3.49
CA TYR A 36 -19.83 8.02 -2.57
C TYR A 36 -21.25 7.50 -2.32
N GLN A 37 -21.95 7.08 -3.38
CA GLN A 37 -23.32 6.54 -3.28
C GLN A 37 -23.38 5.31 -2.36
N TYR A 38 -22.37 4.44 -2.44
CA TYR A 38 -22.30 3.23 -1.61
C TYR A 38 -21.60 3.46 -0.26
N ASP A 39 -20.74 4.46 -0.13
CA ASP A 39 -20.04 4.94 1.09
C ASP A 39 -19.76 3.84 2.10
N GLY A 40 -19.02 2.81 1.69
CA GLY A 40 -18.68 1.67 2.52
C GLY A 40 -19.84 0.72 2.88
N LYS A 41 -21.05 0.93 2.36
CA LYS A 41 -22.20 0.01 2.57
C LYS A 41 -21.87 -1.41 2.15
N LEU A 42 -21.11 -1.58 1.07
CA LEU A 42 -20.68 -2.90 0.61
C LEU A 42 -19.76 -3.58 1.63
N ARG A 43 -18.85 -2.82 2.28
CA ARG A 43 -17.99 -3.38 3.33
C ARG A 43 -18.76 -3.68 4.62
N SER A 44 -19.83 -2.96 4.93
CA SER A 44 -20.66 -3.25 6.12
C SER A 44 -21.44 -4.57 6.02
N LEU A 45 -21.60 -5.12 4.81
CA LEU A 45 -22.21 -6.45 4.61
C LEU A 45 -21.30 -7.60 5.06
N TRP A 46 -20.01 -7.35 5.21
CA TRP A 46 -19.00 -8.34 5.61
C TRP A 46 -18.70 -8.18 7.10
N GLY A 47 -19.55 -8.78 7.90
CA GLY A 47 -19.48 -8.70 9.36
C GLY A 47 -19.31 -10.04 10.03
N VAL A 48 -19.33 -10.01 11.34
CA VAL A 48 -19.20 -11.18 12.21
C VAL A 48 -20.50 -11.46 12.97
N PRO A 49 -20.73 -12.72 13.40
CA PRO A 49 -21.91 -13.08 14.19
C PRO A 49 -22.00 -12.31 15.49
N GLN A 50 -23.23 -12.20 16.02
CA GLN A 50 -23.45 -11.62 17.36
C GLN A 50 -22.58 -12.34 18.43
N GLY A 51 -21.97 -11.57 19.31
CA GLY A 51 -21.04 -12.10 20.32
C GLY A 51 -19.59 -12.23 19.87
N MET A 52 -19.29 -11.94 18.60
CA MET A 52 -17.94 -11.88 18.04
C MET A 52 -17.52 -10.43 17.78
N ARG A 53 -16.22 -10.24 17.50
CA ARG A 53 -15.65 -8.98 16.99
C ARG A 53 -14.84 -9.26 15.74
N GLN A 54 -14.88 -8.31 14.83
CA GLN A 54 -13.98 -8.24 13.69
C GLN A 54 -12.78 -7.38 14.08
N VAL A 55 -11.60 -7.84 13.70
CA VAL A 55 -10.33 -7.13 13.90
C VAL A 55 -9.70 -6.95 12.54
N GLY A 56 -9.71 -5.72 12.03
CA GLY A 56 -9.00 -5.33 10.83
C GLY A 56 -7.58 -4.90 11.19
N THR A 57 -6.60 -5.37 10.44
CA THR A 57 -5.19 -4.97 10.61
C THR A 57 -4.62 -4.62 9.26
N ASP A 58 -4.11 -3.40 9.13
CA ASP A 58 -3.58 -2.81 7.91
C ASP A 58 -2.11 -2.42 8.09
N ALA A 59 -1.30 -2.55 7.04
CA ALA A 59 0.10 -2.14 7.08
C ALA A 59 0.25 -0.67 6.66
N ASP A 60 0.84 0.14 7.54
CA ASP A 60 0.97 1.58 7.33
C ASP A 60 1.88 1.92 6.14
N GLY A 61 1.30 2.37 5.04
CA GLY A 61 2.03 2.89 3.87
C GLY A 61 3.09 1.93 3.33
N ILE A 62 2.83 0.63 3.33
CA ILE A 62 3.81 -0.42 3.05
C ILE A 62 4.55 -0.21 1.72
N GLN A 63 3.87 0.25 0.66
CA GLN A 63 4.51 0.48 -0.63
C GLN A 63 5.52 1.63 -0.57
N LEU A 64 5.25 2.70 0.19
CA LEU A 64 6.19 3.81 0.38
C LEU A 64 7.40 3.38 1.21
N ARG A 65 7.21 2.50 2.19
CA ARG A 65 8.30 1.94 3.00
C ARG A 65 9.19 1.00 2.19
N ILE A 66 8.60 0.20 1.31
CA ILE A 66 9.34 -0.63 0.35
C ILE A 66 10.04 0.25 -0.68
N LEU A 67 9.42 1.32 -1.17
CA LEU A 67 10.07 2.28 -2.05
C LEU A 67 11.31 2.91 -1.40
N ALA A 68 11.21 3.33 -0.13
CA ALA A 68 12.35 3.83 0.63
C ALA A 68 13.48 2.78 0.75
N HIS A 69 13.12 1.49 0.88
CA HIS A 69 14.07 0.39 0.87
C HIS A 69 14.77 0.23 -0.48
N GLU A 70 14.02 0.25 -1.57
CA GLU A 70 14.58 0.10 -2.93
C GLU A 70 15.49 1.27 -3.31
N MET A 71 15.12 2.49 -2.92
CA MET A 71 15.93 3.69 -3.15
C MET A 71 17.12 3.83 -2.20
N LYS A 72 17.10 3.17 -1.03
CA LYS A 72 18.04 3.38 0.10
C LYS A 72 18.07 4.84 0.58
N SER A 73 16.95 5.54 0.44
CA SER A 73 16.84 6.97 0.76
C SER A 73 16.57 7.18 2.24
N GLU A 74 17.53 7.76 2.96
CA GLU A 74 17.37 8.13 4.37
C GLU A 74 16.35 9.24 4.55
N MET A 75 16.36 10.23 3.66
CA MET A 75 15.42 11.34 3.66
C MET A 75 13.98 10.83 3.55
N TYR A 76 13.72 9.91 2.60
CA TYR A 76 12.37 9.36 2.38
C TYR A 76 11.93 8.49 3.55
N ARG A 77 12.83 7.64 4.07
CA ARG A 77 12.60 6.85 5.30
C ARG A 77 12.24 7.75 6.49
N ASP A 78 13.03 8.78 6.72
CA ASP A 78 12.84 9.67 7.87
C ASP A 78 11.55 10.48 7.76
N ALA A 79 11.17 10.90 6.57
CA ALA A 79 9.87 11.53 6.32
C ALA A 79 8.68 10.60 6.62
N ILE A 80 8.81 9.30 6.33
CA ILE A 80 7.78 8.29 6.67
C ILE A 80 7.72 8.06 8.18
N LEU A 81 8.88 8.00 8.87
CA LEU A 81 8.95 7.60 10.27
C LEU A 81 8.73 8.75 11.25
N LYS A 82 9.20 9.93 10.91
CA LYS A 82 9.28 11.11 11.81
C LYS A 82 8.45 12.28 11.31
N GLY A 83 8.06 12.27 10.04
CA GLY A 83 7.34 13.38 9.42
C GLY A 83 5.95 13.57 10.04
N ASN A 84 5.56 14.84 10.18
CA ASN A 84 4.27 15.23 10.74
C ASN A 84 3.47 16.03 9.70
N LYS A 85 2.18 15.72 9.61
CA LYS A 85 1.26 16.41 8.71
C LYS A 85 1.08 17.89 9.06
N ASP A 86 1.09 18.21 10.36
CA ASP A 86 0.74 19.54 10.86
C ASP A 86 1.87 20.56 10.63
N ASP A 87 3.12 20.12 10.59
CA ASP A 87 4.29 20.95 10.28
C ASP A 87 4.79 20.82 8.83
N GLY A 88 4.11 19.99 8.02
CA GLY A 88 4.41 19.82 6.61
C GLY A 88 5.63 18.93 6.29
N THR A 89 6.16 18.21 7.28
CA THR A 89 7.36 17.35 7.08
C THR A 89 7.01 15.91 6.69
N ASP A 90 5.73 15.55 6.62
CA ASP A 90 5.32 14.20 6.26
C ASP A 90 5.59 13.90 4.77
N ILE A 91 5.63 12.61 4.46
CA ILE A 91 6.01 12.12 3.13
C ILE A 91 5.14 12.67 1.99
N HIS A 92 3.86 12.95 2.25
CA HIS A 92 2.98 13.49 1.20
C HIS A 92 3.21 14.99 0.95
N ASN A 93 3.64 15.74 1.96
CA ASN A 93 4.10 17.12 1.76
C ASN A 93 5.44 17.18 1.03
N ILE A 94 6.38 16.29 1.35
CA ILE A 94 7.64 16.17 0.59
C ILE A 94 7.37 15.84 -0.88
N ASN A 95 6.46 14.90 -1.15
CA ASN A 95 6.06 14.58 -2.52
C ASN A 95 5.41 15.77 -3.23
N ARG A 96 4.59 16.57 -2.52
CA ARG A 96 3.98 17.80 -3.04
C ARG A 96 5.03 18.82 -3.45
N GLU A 97 6.00 19.07 -2.59
CA GLU A 97 7.08 20.01 -2.85
C GLU A 97 7.95 19.58 -4.04
N ALA A 98 8.28 18.30 -4.12
CA ALA A 98 9.06 17.73 -5.22
C ALA A 98 8.35 17.85 -6.59
N LEU A 99 7.02 17.93 -6.64
CA LEU A 99 6.27 18.17 -7.87
C LEU A 99 6.47 19.60 -8.40
N GLY A 100 6.71 20.58 -7.52
CA GLY A 100 6.95 21.97 -7.90
C GLY A 100 5.77 22.67 -8.58
N LEU A 101 4.53 22.28 -8.27
CA LEU A 101 3.29 22.90 -8.74
C LEU A 101 2.56 23.57 -7.56
N PRO A 102 2.48 24.93 -7.52
CA PRO A 102 1.99 25.65 -6.35
C PRO A 102 0.55 25.35 -5.94
N HIS A 103 -0.31 24.95 -6.89
CA HIS A 103 -1.71 24.64 -6.65
C HIS A 103 -1.95 23.21 -6.13
N VAL A 104 -0.95 22.34 -6.22
CA VAL A 104 -1.08 20.95 -5.80
C VAL A 104 -1.19 20.87 -4.29
N THR A 105 -2.28 20.28 -3.81
CA THR A 105 -2.52 20.03 -2.39
C THR A 105 -1.80 18.74 -1.93
N ARG A 106 -1.68 18.58 -0.61
CA ARG A 106 -1.15 17.34 -0.01
C ARG A 106 -1.95 16.10 -0.43
N ASP A 107 -3.26 16.20 -0.52
CA ASP A 107 -4.14 15.08 -0.89
C ASP A 107 -4.02 14.73 -2.39
N MET A 108 -3.82 15.73 -3.25
CA MET A 108 -3.47 15.50 -4.65
C MET A 108 -2.11 14.80 -4.76
N ALA A 109 -1.11 15.22 -3.99
CA ALA A 109 0.20 14.55 -3.96
C ALA A 109 0.12 13.12 -3.41
N LYS A 110 -0.74 12.87 -2.42
CA LYS A 110 -1.04 11.51 -1.93
C LYS A 110 -1.64 10.64 -3.05
N THR A 111 -2.60 11.14 -3.79
CA THR A 111 -3.20 10.41 -4.93
C THR A 111 -2.18 10.21 -6.04
N PHE A 112 -1.40 11.26 -6.35
CA PHE A 112 -0.34 11.21 -7.35
C PHE A 112 0.67 10.12 -7.08
N ILE A 113 1.22 10.03 -5.84
CA ILE A 113 2.31 9.08 -5.58
C ILE A 113 1.85 7.63 -5.82
N TYR A 114 0.66 7.24 -5.36
CA TYR A 114 0.16 5.90 -5.63
C TYR A 114 -0.11 5.64 -7.11
N ALA A 115 -0.69 6.60 -7.82
CA ALA A 115 -0.89 6.48 -9.27
C ALA A 115 0.46 6.34 -10.02
N PHE A 116 1.44 7.17 -9.67
CA PHE A 116 2.79 7.13 -10.23
C PHE A 116 3.48 5.77 -9.98
N LEU A 117 3.45 5.26 -8.76
CA LEU A 117 4.04 3.97 -8.39
C LEU A 117 3.38 2.79 -9.11
N LEU A 118 2.10 2.90 -9.43
CA LEU A 118 1.36 1.90 -10.19
C LEU A 118 1.49 2.05 -11.71
N GLY A 119 2.25 3.06 -12.18
CA GLY A 119 2.52 3.26 -13.58
C GLY A 119 1.41 3.99 -14.34
N ALA A 120 0.71 4.91 -13.68
CA ALA A 120 -0.27 5.77 -14.35
C ALA A 120 0.37 6.56 -15.50
N GLY A 121 -0.33 6.64 -16.62
CA GLY A 121 0.08 7.44 -17.78
C GLY A 121 -0.12 8.93 -17.54
N ASP A 122 0.47 9.74 -18.44
CA ASP A 122 0.49 11.21 -18.32
C ASP A 122 -0.89 11.85 -18.22
N ASP A 123 -1.90 11.32 -18.92
CA ASP A 123 -3.26 11.84 -18.91
C ASP A 123 -3.94 11.63 -17.55
N MET A 124 -3.70 10.49 -16.90
CA MET A 124 -4.21 10.26 -15.54
C MET A 124 -3.49 11.17 -14.54
N ILE A 125 -2.19 11.32 -14.66
CA ILE A 125 -1.40 12.19 -13.77
C ILE A 125 -1.83 13.66 -13.96
N SER A 126 -2.01 14.12 -15.20
CA SER A 126 -2.50 15.48 -15.46
C SER A 126 -3.87 15.74 -14.85
N SER A 127 -4.78 14.77 -14.92
CA SER A 127 -6.09 14.84 -14.27
C SER A 127 -5.98 14.91 -12.74
N ILE A 128 -5.11 14.10 -12.12
CA ILE A 128 -4.88 14.11 -10.66
C ILE A 128 -4.30 15.45 -10.22
N LEU A 129 -3.30 15.96 -10.96
CA LEU A 129 -2.61 17.21 -10.63
C LEU A 129 -3.36 18.46 -11.12
N GLN A 130 -4.49 18.31 -11.83
CA GLN A 130 -5.30 19.39 -12.40
C GLN A 130 -4.46 20.37 -13.22
N CYS A 131 -3.63 19.83 -14.12
CA CYS A 131 -2.74 20.61 -14.98
C CYS A 131 -2.72 20.02 -16.41
N THR A 132 -2.05 20.67 -17.34
CA THR A 132 -1.89 20.13 -18.70
C THR A 132 -0.98 18.90 -18.69
N THR A 133 -1.10 18.03 -19.72
CA THR A 133 -0.24 16.85 -19.88
C THR A 133 1.24 17.25 -19.97
N ALA A 134 1.56 18.40 -20.57
CA ALA A 134 2.94 18.92 -20.63
C ALA A 134 3.47 19.31 -19.26
N GLU A 135 2.69 20.01 -18.44
CA GLU A 135 3.05 20.34 -17.05
C GLU A 135 3.17 19.09 -16.18
N ALA A 136 2.28 18.10 -16.36
CA ALA A 136 2.35 16.82 -15.65
C ALA A 136 3.66 16.09 -15.94
N LYS A 137 4.10 16.02 -17.20
CA LYS A 137 5.40 15.43 -17.56
C LYS A 137 6.58 16.13 -16.88
N GLN A 138 6.60 17.46 -16.92
CA GLN A 138 7.63 18.24 -16.25
C GLN A 138 7.63 18.06 -14.73
N ALA A 139 6.42 17.97 -14.12
CA ALA A 139 6.28 17.71 -12.69
C ALA A 139 6.79 16.33 -12.30
N VAL A 140 6.46 15.29 -13.08
CA VAL A 140 6.98 13.92 -12.89
C VAL A 140 8.50 13.86 -13.04
N GLU A 141 9.05 14.60 -13.98
CA GLU A 141 10.51 14.69 -14.17
C GLU A 141 11.18 15.38 -12.98
N ARG A 142 10.68 16.54 -12.56
CA ARG A 142 11.16 17.23 -11.34
C ARG A 142 11.06 16.32 -10.12
N PHE A 143 9.92 15.70 -9.89
CA PHE A 143 9.69 14.75 -8.80
C PHE A 143 10.73 13.62 -8.81
N THR A 144 10.94 13.01 -9.97
CA THR A 144 11.90 11.90 -10.12
C THR A 144 13.34 12.31 -9.77
N HIS A 145 13.73 13.55 -10.09
CA HIS A 145 15.09 14.07 -9.80
C HIS A 145 15.21 14.62 -8.37
N SER A 146 14.13 15.15 -7.80
CA SER A 146 14.14 15.74 -6.46
C SER A 146 14.12 14.73 -5.32
N ILE A 147 13.55 13.54 -5.57
CA ILE A 147 13.52 12.47 -4.56
C ILE A 147 14.81 11.67 -4.64
N ASP A 148 15.55 11.68 -3.53
CA ASP A 148 16.82 10.98 -3.39
C ASP A 148 16.67 9.47 -3.70
N GLY A 149 17.53 8.94 -4.58
CA GLY A 149 17.55 7.56 -5.04
C GLY A 149 16.51 7.21 -6.11
N LEU A 150 15.45 8.04 -6.33
CA LEU A 150 14.38 7.69 -7.27
C LEU A 150 14.84 7.73 -8.73
N SER A 151 15.64 8.73 -9.10
CA SER A 151 16.20 8.84 -10.45
C SER A 151 17.11 7.65 -10.76
N TRP A 152 17.98 7.26 -9.83
CA TRP A 152 18.82 6.07 -9.97
C TRP A 152 17.97 4.80 -10.13
N LEU A 153 16.98 4.60 -9.27
CA LEU A 153 16.10 3.43 -9.32
C LEU A 153 15.39 3.31 -10.68
N LYS A 154 14.77 4.40 -11.16
CA LYS A 154 13.98 4.38 -12.40
C LYS A 154 14.82 4.38 -13.68
N ASN A 155 15.90 5.18 -13.72
CA ASN A 155 16.60 5.49 -14.96
C ASN A 155 17.88 4.66 -15.14
N THR A 156 18.35 3.99 -14.07
CA THR A 156 19.56 3.16 -14.12
C THR A 156 19.26 1.72 -13.69
N HIS A 157 18.86 1.51 -12.44
CA HIS A 157 18.74 0.19 -11.85
C HIS A 157 17.65 -0.68 -12.52
N ILE A 158 16.44 -0.15 -12.68
CA ILE A 158 15.35 -0.88 -13.36
C ILE A 158 15.69 -1.24 -14.81
N PRO A 159 16.23 -0.35 -15.66
CA PRO A 159 16.67 -0.70 -17.01
C PRO A 159 17.74 -1.81 -17.03
N GLU A 160 18.70 -1.77 -16.12
CA GLU A 160 19.75 -2.81 -16.03
C GLU A 160 19.14 -4.16 -15.66
N LEU A 161 18.28 -4.21 -14.62
CA LEU A 161 17.56 -5.43 -14.24
C LEU A 161 16.70 -5.97 -15.38
N TRP A 162 16.00 -5.09 -16.10
CA TRP A 162 15.20 -5.47 -17.26
C TRP A 162 16.04 -6.06 -18.38
N LYS A 163 17.18 -5.45 -18.68
CA LYS A 163 18.11 -5.95 -19.71
C LYS A 163 18.63 -7.34 -19.33
N ALA A 164 19.05 -7.53 -18.10
CA ALA A 164 19.67 -8.76 -17.61
C ALA A 164 18.65 -9.91 -17.44
N ASN A 165 17.50 -9.63 -16.84
CA ASN A 165 16.62 -10.67 -16.31
C ASN A 165 15.20 -10.66 -16.86
N LYS A 166 14.77 -9.60 -17.56
CA LYS A 166 13.35 -9.33 -17.86
C LYS A 166 12.46 -9.41 -16.61
N GLY A 167 13.01 -8.94 -15.49
CA GLY A 167 12.44 -9.05 -14.17
C GLY A 167 13.39 -8.56 -13.08
N PHE A 168 13.05 -8.79 -11.84
CA PHE A 168 13.81 -8.35 -10.66
C PHE A 168 13.91 -9.47 -9.61
N LEU A 169 14.88 -9.37 -8.72
CA LEU A 169 14.92 -10.20 -7.51
C LEU A 169 14.00 -9.55 -6.46
N ALA A 170 13.02 -10.31 -6.00
CA ALA A 170 12.17 -9.89 -4.89
C ALA A 170 12.94 -9.90 -3.56
N ILE A 171 12.38 -9.29 -2.52
CA ILE A 171 13.03 -9.17 -1.19
C ILE A 171 13.38 -10.53 -0.53
N ASP A 172 12.79 -11.62 -0.99
CA ASP A 172 13.09 -13.00 -0.57
C ASP A 172 14.07 -13.73 -1.51
N GLY A 173 14.67 -13.01 -2.46
CA GLY A 173 15.68 -13.52 -3.38
C GLY A 173 15.14 -14.26 -4.61
N ARG A 174 13.83 -14.45 -4.77
CA ARG A 174 13.28 -15.10 -5.96
C ARG A 174 13.25 -14.17 -7.17
N LEU A 175 13.49 -14.72 -8.35
CA LEU A 175 13.35 -13.98 -9.60
C LEU A 175 11.87 -13.87 -10.00
N VAL A 176 11.39 -12.62 -10.11
CA VAL A 176 10.05 -12.30 -10.60
C VAL A 176 10.15 -11.73 -12.01
N LYS A 177 9.53 -12.41 -12.97
CA LYS A 177 9.45 -11.92 -14.36
C LYS A 177 8.36 -10.86 -14.48
N ALA A 178 8.70 -9.71 -15.08
CA ALA A 178 7.74 -8.63 -15.30
C ALA A 178 7.19 -8.70 -16.74
N PRO A 179 5.96 -8.23 -16.98
CA PRO A 179 5.38 -8.17 -18.32
C PRO A 179 6.13 -7.21 -19.26
N SER A 180 6.61 -6.09 -18.71
CA SER A 180 7.45 -5.11 -19.41
C SER A 180 8.29 -4.31 -18.41
N GLN A 181 9.28 -3.53 -18.91
CA GLN A 181 10.08 -2.63 -18.07
C GLN A 181 9.20 -1.60 -17.35
N HIS A 182 8.13 -1.12 -17.97
CA HIS A 182 7.20 -0.17 -17.37
C HIS A 182 6.54 -0.72 -16.08
N HIS A 183 6.29 -2.04 -16.02
CA HIS A 183 5.69 -2.68 -14.85
C HIS A 183 6.67 -3.01 -13.72
N MET A 184 7.98 -2.79 -13.92
CA MET A 184 8.99 -3.22 -12.96
C MET A 184 8.83 -2.57 -11.59
N LEU A 185 8.69 -1.23 -11.53
CA LEU A 185 8.56 -0.51 -10.26
C LEU A 185 7.33 -0.99 -9.48
N ALA A 186 6.16 -0.97 -10.12
CA ALA A 186 4.93 -1.49 -9.50
C ALA A 186 5.08 -2.95 -9.04
N GLY A 187 5.74 -3.76 -9.85
CA GLY A 187 6.02 -5.16 -9.53
C GLY A 187 6.90 -5.35 -8.32
N MET A 188 7.98 -4.59 -8.18
CA MET A 188 8.88 -4.63 -7.03
C MET A 188 8.12 -4.30 -5.74
N LEU A 189 7.36 -3.20 -5.74
CA LEU A 189 6.61 -2.76 -4.57
C LEU A 189 5.50 -3.73 -4.18
N GLN A 190 4.69 -4.18 -5.14
CA GLN A 190 3.60 -5.12 -4.89
C GLN A 190 4.09 -6.52 -4.49
N SER A 191 5.20 -6.96 -5.07
CA SER A 191 5.83 -8.24 -4.70
C SER A 191 6.38 -8.17 -3.27
N GLY A 192 7.10 -7.10 -2.93
CA GLY A 192 7.60 -6.88 -1.58
C GLY A 192 6.49 -6.87 -0.54
N GLU A 193 5.41 -6.12 -0.78
CA GLU A 193 4.19 -6.10 0.03
C GLU A 193 3.62 -7.52 0.22
N ALA A 194 3.40 -8.25 -0.88
CA ALA A 194 2.82 -9.58 -0.83
C ALA A 194 3.68 -10.59 -0.06
N ILE A 195 5.00 -10.51 -0.18
CA ILE A 195 5.94 -11.38 0.53
C ILE A 195 5.91 -11.10 2.04
N VAL A 196 6.03 -9.83 2.42
CA VAL A 196 5.99 -9.40 3.83
C VAL A 196 4.66 -9.80 4.48
N MET A 197 3.55 -9.44 3.84
CA MET A 197 2.23 -9.69 4.41
C MET A 197 1.94 -11.19 4.53
N LYS A 198 2.32 -12.01 3.56
CA LYS A 198 2.20 -13.47 3.68
C LYS A 198 3.03 -14.04 4.82
N ARG A 199 4.26 -13.54 5.01
CA ARG A 199 5.09 -13.94 6.14
C ARG A 199 4.45 -13.56 7.47
N ALA A 200 4.01 -12.31 7.61
CA ALA A 200 3.33 -11.83 8.81
C ALA A 200 2.08 -12.68 9.14
N LEU A 201 1.30 -13.03 8.11
CA LEU A 201 0.15 -13.91 8.28
C LEU A 201 0.55 -15.30 8.79
N VAL A 202 1.56 -15.92 8.20
CA VAL A 202 2.04 -17.25 8.61
C VAL A 202 2.56 -17.24 10.04
N GLN A 203 3.24 -16.17 10.47
CA GLN A 203 3.76 -16.01 11.82
C GLN A 203 2.65 -15.76 12.85
N SER A 204 1.67 -14.90 12.54
CA SER A 204 0.62 -14.52 13.47
C SER A 204 -0.47 -15.59 13.66
N MET A 205 -0.84 -16.31 12.60
CA MET A 205 -1.98 -17.24 12.62
C MET A 205 -1.93 -18.33 13.69
N PRO A 206 -0.79 -18.98 13.99
CA PRO A 206 -0.75 -19.96 15.08
C PRO A 206 -1.12 -19.37 16.45
N LEU A 207 -0.67 -18.15 16.73
CA LEU A 207 -0.97 -17.43 17.98
C LEU A 207 -2.43 -16.98 18.02
N ILE A 208 -2.93 -16.41 16.93
CA ILE A 208 -4.32 -15.97 16.79
C ILE A 208 -5.28 -17.16 16.96
N ARG A 209 -4.98 -18.30 16.36
CA ARG A 209 -5.81 -19.53 16.50
C ARG A 209 -5.85 -20.06 17.92
N ARG A 210 -4.75 -19.96 18.69
CA ARG A 210 -4.72 -20.33 20.12
C ARG A 210 -5.67 -19.49 20.96
N LEU A 211 -5.91 -18.23 20.54
CA LEU A 211 -6.89 -17.33 21.16
C LEU A 211 -8.34 -17.57 20.64
N GLY A 212 -8.53 -18.54 19.75
CA GLY A 212 -9.82 -18.81 19.10
C GLY A 212 -10.15 -17.84 17.96
N GLY A 213 -9.15 -17.07 17.49
CA GLY A 213 -9.30 -16.19 16.33
C GLY A 213 -9.23 -16.94 15.01
N GLN A 214 -9.92 -16.41 14.00
CA GLN A 214 -9.98 -16.97 12.65
C GLN A 214 -9.77 -15.86 11.62
N LEU A 215 -9.03 -16.16 10.55
CA LEU A 215 -8.90 -15.27 9.40
C LEU A 215 -10.18 -15.30 8.58
N LEU A 216 -10.75 -14.14 8.28
CA LEU A 216 -11.90 -13.97 7.40
C LEU A 216 -11.45 -13.67 5.97
N THR A 217 -10.56 -12.70 5.82
CA THR A 217 -10.00 -12.35 4.50
C THR A 217 -8.62 -11.72 4.63
N PHE A 218 -7.87 -11.77 3.52
CA PHE A 218 -6.58 -11.14 3.33
C PHE A 218 -6.61 -10.39 1.99
N VAL A 219 -6.62 -9.08 2.03
CA VAL A 219 -6.70 -8.20 0.85
C VAL A 219 -5.49 -7.28 0.84
N HIS A 220 -4.56 -7.52 -0.08
CA HIS A 220 -3.33 -6.73 -0.28
C HIS A 220 -2.48 -6.62 0.98
N ASP A 221 -2.61 -5.53 1.70
CA ASP A 221 -1.90 -5.14 2.93
C ASP A 221 -2.78 -5.19 4.18
N GLU A 222 -3.99 -5.77 4.05
CA GLU A 222 -5.01 -5.82 5.10
C GLU A 222 -5.41 -7.25 5.44
N TYR A 223 -5.53 -7.55 6.75
CA TYR A 223 -6.15 -8.77 7.30
C TYR A 223 -7.45 -8.43 8.01
N GLN A 224 -8.46 -9.27 7.84
CA GLN A 224 -9.66 -9.24 8.65
C GLN A 224 -9.77 -10.56 9.41
N HIS A 225 -9.82 -10.48 10.74
CA HIS A 225 -9.99 -11.62 11.64
C HIS A 225 -11.32 -11.53 12.40
N GLN A 226 -11.87 -12.67 12.80
CA GLN A 226 -12.92 -12.71 13.81
C GLN A 226 -12.41 -13.37 15.09
N CYS A 227 -12.88 -12.92 16.25
CA CYS A 227 -12.56 -13.49 17.54
C CYS A 227 -13.61 -13.10 18.60
N LYS A 228 -13.49 -13.67 19.81
CA LYS A 228 -14.29 -13.23 20.96
C LYS A 228 -13.88 -11.80 21.38
N PRO A 229 -14.81 -10.99 21.91
CA PRO A 229 -14.49 -9.62 22.37
C PRO A 229 -13.33 -9.55 23.36
N SER A 230 -13.23 -10.52 24.25
CA SER A 230 -12.21 -10.57 25.32
C SER A 230 -10.77 -10.69 24.84
N VAL A 231 -10.55 -11.09 23.57
CA VAL A 231 -9.21 -11.28 22.99
C VAL A 231 -8.95 -10.38 21.78
N ALA A 232 -9.90 -9.52 21.41
CA ALA A 232 -9.82 -8.73 20.18
C ALA A 232 -8.59 -7.82 20.14
N GLU A 233 -8.30 -7.11 21.23
CA GLU A 233 -7.10 -6.28 21.35
C GLU A 233 -5.80 -7.09 21.19
N GLN A 234 -5.77 -8.30 21.77
CA GLN A 234 -4.61 -9.17 21.68
C GLN A 234 -4.41 -9.69 20.26
N VAL A 235 -5.49 -10.03 19.56
CA VAL A 235 -5.46 -10.42 18.14
C VAL A 235 -4.87 -9.29 17.28
N GLY A 236 -5.36 -8.05 17.46
CA GLY A 236 -4.83 -6.88 16.76
C GLY A 236 -3.35 -6.62 17.04
N LYS A 237 -2.95 -6.77 18.31
CA LYS A 237 -1.54 -6.64 18.72
C LYS A 237 -0.63 -7.66 18.02
N ILE A 238 -1.03 -8.94 18.00
CA ILE A 238 -0.28 -10.02 17.37
C ILE A 238 -0.15 -9.77 15.87
N ALA A 239 -1.23 -9.39 15.20
CA ALA A 239 -1.23 -9.15 13.76
C ALA A 239 -0.32 -7.96 13.37
N ARG A 240 -0.41 -6.83 14.11
CA ARG A 240 0.46 -5.66 13.90
C ARG A 240 1.94 -5.99 14.12
N TYR A 241 2.24 -6.68 15.23
CA TYR A 241 3.62 -7.03 15.56
C TYR A 241 4.24 -7.96 14.52
N ALA A 242 3.48 -8.91 13.99
CA ALA A 242 3.93 -9.79 12.93
C ALA A 242 4.30 -9.05 11.62
N ILE A 243 3.64 -7.91 11.32
CA ILE A 243 4.03 -7.05 10.18
C ILE A 243 5.42 -6.45 10.42
N VAL A 244 5.66 -5.94 11.63
CA VAL A 244 6.97 -5.37 12.02
C VAL A 244 8.07 -6.44 11.92
N GLU A 245 7.86 -7.59 12.57
CA GLU A 245 8.82 -8.72 12.55
C GLU A 245 9.10 -9.23 11.14
N ALA A 246 8.08 -9.24 10.25
CA ALA A 246 8.29 -9.64 8.86
C ALA A 246 9.19 -8.65 8.12
N GLY A 247 9.07 -7.35 8.37
CA GLY A 247 9.96 -6.33 7.83
C GLY A 247 11.40 -6.49 8.33
N GLU A 248 11.58 -6.74 9.62
CA GLU A 248 12.89 -7.00 10.24
C GLU A 248 13.55 -8.27 9.66
N TYR A 249 12.78 -9.34 9.49
CA TYR A 249 13.27 -10.59 8.91
C TYR A 249 13.87 -10.40 7.51
N TYR A 250 13.26 -9.57 6.68
CA TYR A 250 13.77 -9.24 5.35
C TYR A 250 14.76 -8.07 5.37
N SER A 251 15.16 -7.59 6.54
CA SER A 251 16.11 -6.49 6.71
C SER A 251 15.70 -5.24 5.90
N LEU A 252 14.40 -4.90 5.92
CA LEU A 252 13.93 -3.73 5.22
C LEU A 252 14.55 -2.46 5.79
N PHE A 253 15.07 -1.61 4.91
CA PHE A 253 15.73 -0.35 5.27
C PHE A 253 14.79 0.63 6.00
N CYS A 254 13.50 0.61 5.65
CA CYS A 254 12.46 1.37 6.33
C CYS A 254 11.64 0.40 7.19
N PRO A 255 11.64 0.54 8.53
CA PRO A 255 10.84 -0.29 9.41
C PRO A 255 9.36 -0.27 9.03
N LEU A 256 8.71 -1.42 9.11
CA LEU A 256 7.27 -1.52 8.88
C LEU A 256 6.49 -1.17 10.14
N ALA A 257 5.25 -0.75 9.94
CA ALA A 257 4.27 -0.51 11.00
C ALA A 257 2.89 -0.99 10.52
N GLY A 258 1.98 -1.15 11.46
CA GLY A 258 0.60 -1.48 11.17
C GLY A 258 -0.34 -0.94 12.23
N GLN A 259 -1.59 -0.79 11.85
CA GLN A 259 -2.66 -0.37 12.75
C GLN A 259 -3.78 -1.40 12.76
N SER A 260 -4.58 -1.42 13.84
CA SER A 260 -5.71 -2.34 13.96
C SER A 260 -6.91 -1.62 14.52
N ASN A 261 -8.07 -1.90 13.92
CA ASN A 261 -9.37 -1.44 14.38
C ASN A 261 -10.25 -2.63 14.74
N ILE A 262 -11.13 -2.43 15.73
CA ILE A 262 -12.06 -3.45 16.22
C ILE A 262 -13.48 -2.96 15.97
N GLY A 263 -14.29 -3.80 15.34
CA GLY A 263 -15.67 -3.48 15.00
C GLY A 263 -16.55 -4.72 14.85
N MET A 264 -17.71 -4.54 14.21
CA MET A 264 -18.65 -5.60 13.92
C MET A 264 -18.62 -6.02 12.43
N ASN A 265 -18.03 -5.21 11.59
CA ASN A 265 -17.98 -5.42 10.13
C ASN A 265 -16.74 -4.74 9.52
N TRP A 266 -16.48 -5.02 8.26
CA TRP A 266 -15.29 -4.52 7.55
C TRP A 266 -15.28 -2.99 7.40
N LYS A 267 -16.46 -2.31 7.34
CA LYS A 267 -16.50 -0.84 7.29
C LYS A 267 -15.93 -0.22 8.58
N GLU A 268 -16.21 -0.82 9.72
CA GLU A 268 -15.77 -0.32 11.04
C GLU A 268 -14.29 -0.62 11.34
N THR A 269 -13.70 -1.55 10.60
CA THR A 269 -12.34 -2.05 10.85
C THR A 269 -11.33 -1.64 9.80
N HIS A 270 -11.70 -0.76 8.84
CA HIS A 270 -10.82 -0.28 7.77
C HIS A 270 -10.58 1.22 7.86
#